data_ddf12293f2a73d5e282d9f900ed0335c
#
_entry.id   ddf12293f2a73d5e282d9f900ed0335c
#
_cell.length_a   1.000
_cell.length_b   1.000
_cell.length_c   1.000
_cell.angle_alpha   90.00
_cell.angle_beta   90.00
_cell.angle_gamma   90.00
#
_symmetry.space_group_name_H-M   'P 1'
#
loop_
_entity.id
_entity.type
_entity.pdbx_description
1 polymer ?
#
loop_
_entity_poly.entity_id
_entity_poly.type
_entity_poly.pdbx_seq_one_letter_code
_entity_poly.pdbx_strand_id
1 'polypeptide(L)'
;MELYVKDIEKIWSSGGASLVAGKNGLMRKVESYDMMEQPKMKEWLREHVLLITTGYAIRNDKEALLELIQNMHEANCSALAIKTRFFDDFPQEALQLADQLALPLFFLNNNAGFQDIVFPVMVAVVEAKNQIHMDARYRMGQQNKLEQDQKLFLELLTGKITQEEE
;
A
#
# COMPACT_ATOMS: atom_id res chain seq x y z
N MET A 1 -8.95 -8.50 -1.07
CA MET A 1 -7.73 -8.76 -1.87
C MET A 1 -6.61 -7.86 -1.35
N GLU A 2 -5.45 -8.41 -1.09
CA GLU A 2 -4.29 -7.63 -0.66
C GLU A 2 -3.61 -6.96 -1.85
N LEU A 3 -3.11 -5.76 -1.63
CA LEU A 3 -2.39 -4.97 -2.62
C LEU A 3 -0.88 -5.06 -2.35
N TYR A 4 -0.09 -5.30 -3.38
CA TYR A 4 1.36 -5.42 -3.33
C TYR A 4 2.03 -4.41 -4.26
N VAL A 5 3.32 -4.17 -4.05
CA VAL A 5 4.08 -3.24 -4.90
C VAL A 5 4.06 -3.66 -6.38
N LYS A 6 4.04 -4.96 -6.67
CA LYS A 6 3.88 -5.47 -8.05
C LYS A 6 2.60 -4.96 -8.73
N ASP A 7 1.54 -4.78 -7.96
CA ASP A 7 0.27 -4.25 -8.48
C ASP A 7 0.38 -2.76 -8.80
N ILE A 8 1.12 -2.02 -7.98
CA ILE A 8 1.44 -0.61 -8.22
C ILE A 8 2.31 -0.44 -9.48
N GLU A 9 3.33 -1.29 -9.64
CA GLU A 9 4.15 -1.31 -10.86
C GLU A 9 3.28 -1.49 -12.11
N LYS A 10 2.35 -2.41 -12.06
CA LYS A 10 1.41 -2.68 -13.15
C LYS A 10 0.50 -1.49 -13.44
N ILE A 11 -0.03 -0.83 -12.40
CA ILE A 11 -0.84 0.39 -12.53
C ILE A 11 -0.05 1.49 -13.23
N TRP A 12 1.22 1.68 -12.88
CA TRP A 12 2.06 2.72 -13.44
C TRP A 12 2.71 2.36 -14.78
N SER A 13 2.59 1.13 -15.24
CA SER A 13 3.19 0.67 -16.50
C SER A 13 2.71 1.43 -17.74
N SER A 14 1.55 2.09 -17.64
CA SER A 14 1.00 2.92 -18.73
C SER A 14 1.61 4.32 -18.82
N GLY A 15 2.60 4.67 -17.99
CA GLY A 15 3.36 5.91 -18.10
C GLY A 15 3.51 6.76 -16.84
N GLY A 16 2.98 6.32 -15.69
CA GLY A 16 3.08 7.09 -14.43
C GLY A 16 4.46 7.05 -13.79
N ALA A 17 5.08 5.88 -13.76
CA ALA A 17 6.38 5.65 -13.14
C ALA A 17 7.05 4.39 -13.68
N SER A 18 8.35 4.28 -13.44
CA SER A 18 9.17 3.12 -13.83
C SER A 18 9.94 2.58 -12.64
N LEU A 19 9.92 1.27 -12.44
CA LEU A 19 10.75 0.60 -11.44
C LEU A 19 12.22 0.64 -11.88
N VAL A 20 13.09 1.16 -11.02
CA VAL A 20 14.53 1.33 -11.32
C VAL A 20 15.44 0.58 -10.38
N ALA A 21 14.97 0.18 -9.22
CA ALA A 21 15.71 -0.59 -8.23
C ALA A 21 14.78 -1.31 -7.27
N GLY A 22 15.33 -2.24 -6.47
CA GLY A 22 14.58 -2.93 -5.42
C GLY A 22 13.59 -3.98 -5.94
N LYS A 23 13.81 -4.54 -7.11
CA LYS A 23 12.92 -5.53 -7.75
C LYS A 23 12.57 -6.71 -6.83
N ASN A 24 13.47 -7.13 -5.96
CA ASN A 24 13.22 -8.25 -5.05
C ASN A 24 12.18 -7.92 -3.96
N GLY A 25 11.78 -6.66 -3.82
CA GLY A 25 10.76 -6.20 -2.89
C GLY A 25 9.35 -6.05 -3.47
N LEU A 26 9.09 -6.51 -4.69
CA LEU A 26 7.78 -6.35 -5.35
C LEU A 26 6.62 -7.04 -4.62
N MET A 27 6.91 -7.96 -3.72
CA MET A 27 5.89 -8.60 -2.88
C MET A 27 5.68 -7.90 -1.53
N ARG A 28 6.28 -6.74 -1.31
CA ARG A 28 5.95 -5.90 -0.17
C ARG A 28 4.50 -5.45 -0.25
N LYS A 29 3.81 -5.53 0.89
CA LYS A 29 2.39 -5.17 1.00
C LYS A 29 2.21 -3.66 0.92
N VAL A 30 1.13 -3.19 0.31
CA VAL A 30 0.72 -1.79 0.26
C VAL A 30 -0.63 -1.64 0.95
N GLU A 31 -0.67 -0.93 2.06
CA GLU A 31 -1.92 -0.66 2.80
C GLU A 31 -2.37 0.79 2.65
N SER A 32 -1.42 1.68 2.38
CA SER A 32 -1.71 3.10 2.15
C SER A 32 -0.60 3.76 1.34
N TYR A 33 -0.82 4.99 0.97
CA TYR A 33 0.20 5.85 0.37
C TYR A 33 0.27 7.17 1.12
N ASP A 34 1.40 7.85 1.02
CA ASP A 34 1.59 9.18 1.56
C ASP A 34 2.40 10.03 0.58
N MET A 35 2.14 11.33 0.60
CA MET A 35 2.88 12.32 -0.17
C MET A 35 3.59 13.24 0.81
N MET A 36 4.91 13.16 0.84
CA MET A 36 5.72 13.97 1.75
C MET A 36 6.68 14.86 0.99
N GLU A 37 6.71 16.13 1.37
CA GLU A 37 7.55 17.17 0.79
C GLU A 37 8.30 17.93 1.89
N GLN A 38 9.05 17.20 2.73
CA GLN A 38 9.79 17.77 3.86
C GLN A 38 11.17 17.11 3.99
N PRO A 39 12.18 17.83 4.55
CA PRO A 39 13.55 17.36 4.62
C PRO A 39 13.75 16.11 5.49
N LYS A 40 13.00 16.01 6.57
CA LYS A 40 13.08 14.88 7.52
C LYS A 40 11.72 14.20 7.60
N MET A 41 11.67 12.98 7.10
CA MET A 41 10.42 12.22 6.96
C MET A 41 10.32 11.06 7.94
N LYS A 42 11.41 10.72 8.65
CA LYS A 42 11.50 9.51 9.48
C LYS A 42 10.33 9.33 10.44
N GLU A 43 9.89 10.39 11.12
CA GLU A 43 8.82 10.34 12.11
C GLU A 43 7.44 10.04 11.51
N TRP A 44 7.28 10.25 10.20
CA TRP A 44 6.04 10.08 9.47
C TRP A 44 5.93 8.74 8.75
N LEU A 45 7.06 8.00 8.67
CA LEU A 45 7.09 6.71 7.98
C LEU A 45 6.29 5.68 8.78
N ARG A 46 5.50 4.89 8.05
CA ARG A 46 4.67 3.83 8.62
C ARG A 46 4.81 2.55 7.81
N GLU A 47 4.59 1.43 8.45
CA GLU A 47 4.58 0.13 7.82
C GLU A 47 3.58 0.07 6.65
N HIS A 48 3.98 -0.56 5.56
CA HIS A 48 3.17 -0.79 4.35
C HIS A 48 2.69 0.48 3.63
N VAL A 49 3.40 1.59 3.83
CA VAL A 49 3.14 2.85 3.14
C VAL A 49 3.99 2.96 1.87
N LEU A 50 3.34 3.26 0.75
CA LEU A 50 3.99 3.73 -0.47
C LEU A 50 4.23 5.23 -0.33
N LEU A 51 5.50 5.65 -0.31
CA LEU A 51 5.85 7.06 -0.24
C LEU A 51 6.02 7.63 -1.65
N ILE A 52 5.29 8.71 -1.93
CA ILE A 52 5.36 9.45 -3.18
C ILE A 52 5.89 10.85 -2.86
N THR A 53 6.96 11.26 -3.53
CA THR A 53 7.57 12.58 -3.30
C THR A 53 8.18 13.14 -4.59
N THR A 54 8.20 14.46 -4.71
CA THR A 54 8.97 15.10 -5.78
C THR A 54 10.47 15.06 -5.50
N GLY A 55 10.86 14.90 -4.24
CA GLY A 55 12.26 14.96 -3.82
C GLY A 55 12.82 16.38 -3.70
N TYR A 56 11.99 17.41 -3.90
CA TYR A 56 12.45 18.80 -3.85
C TYR A 56 13.06 19.17 -2.50
N ALA A 57 12.49 18.69 -1.39
CA ALA A 57 12.98 18.99 -0.04
C ALA A 57 14.38 18.41 0.24
N ILE A 58 14.78 17.37 -0.48
CA ILE A 58 16.09 16.71 -0.39
C ILE A 58 16.89 16.83 -1.70
N ARG A 59 16.58 17.83 -2.51
CA ARG A 59 17.23 18.06 -3.80
C ARG A 59 18.74 18.14 -3.66
N ASN A 60 19.45 17.44 -4.54
CA ASN A 60 20.92 17.38 -4.58
C ASN A 60 21.58 16.99 -3.24
N ASP A 61 20.82 16.34 -2.34
CA ASP A 61 21.32 15.87 -1.05
C ASP A 61 21.35 14.32 -1.03
N LYS A 62 22.48 13.77 -1.45
CA LYS A 62 22.68 12.32 -1.50
C LYS A 62 22.51 11.66 -0.13
N GLU A 63 23.08 12.26 0.91
CA GLU A 63 23.02 11.69 2.27
C GLU A 63 21.59 11.64 2.79
N ALA A 64 20.80 12.69 2.55
CA ALA A 64 19.39 12.71 2.93
C ALA A 64 18.57 11.64 2.17
N LEU A 65 18.87 11.41 0.90
CA LEU A 65 18.21 10.38 0.10
C LEU A 65 18.57 8.97 0.59
N LEU A 66 19.82 8.70 0.87
CA LEU A 66 20.27 7.41 1.42
C LEU A 66 19.66 7.15 2.80
N GLU A 67 19.62 8.16 3.65
CA GLU A 67 18.99 8.09 4.97
C GLU A 67 17.48 7.79 4.83
N LEU A 68 16.78 8.44 3.90
CA LEU A 68 15.37 8.18 3.63
C LEU A 68 15.14 6.72 3.25
N ILE A 69 15.92 6.17 2.33
CA ILE A 69 15.79 4.78 1.89
C ILE A 69 16.03 3.82 3.06
N GLN A 70 17.07 4.07 3.86
CA GLN A 70 17.37 3.26 5.03
C GLN A 70 16.23 3.30 6.07
N ASN A 71 15.74 4.49 6.36
CA ASN A 71 14.62 4.68 7.30
C ASN A 71 13.33 4.03 6.82
N MET A 72 13.04 4.08 5.53
CA MET A 72 11.90 3.41 4.93
C MET A 72 11.98 1.89 5.06
N HIS A 73 13.16 1.33 4.86
CA HIS A 73 13.39 -0.09 5.07
C HIS A 73 13.16 -0.49 6.54
N GLU A 74 13.70 0.26 7.48
CA GLU A 74 13.55 0.02 8.91
C GLU A 74 12.10 0.13 9.38
N ALA A 75 11.32 1.06 8.80
CA ALA A 75 9.91 1.22 9.07
C ALA A 75 9.01 0.21 8.33
N ASN A 76 9.60 -0.67 7.52
CA ASN A 76 8.88 -1.63 6.68
C ASN A 76 7.90 -0.96 5.70
N CYS A 77 8.29 0.18 5.13
CA CYS A 77 7.54 0.82 4.07
C CYS A 77 7.46 -0.06 2.81
N SER A 78 6.49 0.22 1.95
CA SER A 78 6.26 -0.58 0.74
C SER A 78 7.26 -0.26 -0.37
N ALA A 79 7.38 1.00 -0.72
CA ALA A 79 8.22 1.48 -1.83
C ALA A 79 8.39 2.99 -1.76
N LEU A 80 9.41 3.48 -2.47
CA LEU A 80 9.65 4.91 -2.71
C LEU A 80 9.41 5.23 -4.19
N ALA A 81 8.60 6.24 -4.45
CA ALA A 81 8.41 6.82 -5.76
C ALA A 81 8.83 8.29 -5.75
N ILE A 82 9.82 8.65 -6.58
CA ILE A 82 10.47 9.95 -6.53
C ILE A 82 10.70 10.50 -7.94
N LYS A 83 10.58 11.82 -8.12
CA LYS A 83 10.98 12.50 -9.35
C LYS A 83 12.49 12.70 -9.39
N THR A 84 13.08 12.59 -10.56
CA THR A 84 14.52 12.81 -10.76
C THR A 84 14.87 14.27 -11.07
N ARG A 85 13.89 15.07 -11.45
CA ARG A 85 14.11 16.44 -11.98
C ARG A 85 14.79 17.40 -10.98
N PHE A 86 14.76 17.12 -9.69
CA PHE A 86 15.37 17.95 -8.65
C PHE A 86 16.76 17.46 -8.22
N PHE A 87 17.31 16.50 -8.97
CA PHE A 87 18.69 16.03 -8.83
C PHE A 87 19.43 16.31 -10.13
N ASP A 88 20.58 16.97 -10.07
CA ASP A 88 21.43 17.19 -11.23
C ASP A 88 21.96 15.86 -11.79
N ASP A 89 22.33 14.99 -10.89
CA ASP A 89 22.70 13.60 -11.16
C ASP A 89 22.12 12.70 -10.05
N PHE A 90 21.20 11.83 -10.41
CA PHE A 90 20.57 10.96 -9.41
C PHE A 90 21.59 9.96 -8.87
N PRO A 91 21.80 9.91 -7.54
CA PRO A 91 22.87 9.09 -6.95
C PRO A 91 22.73 7.60 -7.26
N GLN A 92 23.74 7.00 -7.87
CA GLN A 92 23.76 5.56 -8.14
C GLN A 92 23.77 4.74 -6.84
N GLU A 93 24.35 5.28 -5.79
CA GLU A 93 24.36 4.66 -4.47
C GLU A 93 22.95 4.46 -3.91
N ALA A 94 22.00 5.33 -4.25
CA ALA A 94 20.60 5.18 -3.86
C ALA A 94 19.97 3.96 -4.55
N LEU A 95 20.23 3.74 -5.82
CA LEU A 95 19.76 2.57 -6.56
C LEU A 95 20.37 1.28 -5.98
N GLN A 96 21.66 1.30 -5.68
CA GLN A 96 22.37 0.15 -5.08
C GLN A 96 21.82 -0.17 -3.70
N LEU A 97 21.60 0.83 -2.86
CA LEU A 97 21.03 0.64 -1.53
C LEU A 97 19.59 0.07 -1.60
N ALA A 98 18.76 0.60 -2.49
CA ALA A 98 17.42 0.09 -2.70
C ALA A 98 17.42 -1.38 -3.14
N ASP A 99 18.35 -1.78 -4.02
CA ASP A 99 18.54 -3.18 -4.41
C ASP A 99 18.97 -4.05 -3.21
N GLN A 100 19.94 -3.60 -2.42
CA GLN A 100 20.44 -4.33 -1.26
C GLN A 100 19.34 -4.56 -0.21
N LEU A 101 18.50 -3.56 0.00
CA LEU A 101 17.42 -3.61 0.99
C LEU A 101 16.12 -4.22 0.43
N ALA A 102 16.10 -4.57 -0.84
CA ALA A 102 14.88 -5.00 -1.53
C ALA A 102 13.71 -4.02 -1.29
N LEU A 103 14.01 -2.73 -1.33
CA LEU A 103 13.02 -1.65 -1.27
C LEU A 103 12.76 -1.14 -2.68
N PRO A 104 11.60 -1.40 -3.28
CA PRO A 104 11.30 -0.91 -4.62
C PRO A 104 11.42 0.60 -4.72
N LEU A 105 12.17 1.05 -5.72
CA LEU A 105 12.36 2.46 -6.06
C LEU A 105 11.82 2.71 -7.46
N PHE A 106 10.89 3.65 -7.56
CA PHE A 106 10.31 4.09 -8.82
C PHE A 106 10.74 5.50 -9.15
N PHE A 107 11.07 5.73 -10.42
CA PHE A 107 11.17 7.08 -10.96
C PHE A 107 9.82 7.49 -11.52
N LEU A 108 9.25 8.54 -10.93
CA LEU A 108 8.03 9.15 -11.43
C LEU A 108 8.30 9.85 -12.76
N ASN A 109 7.38 9.70 -13.72
CA ASN A 109 7.47 10.42 -14.97
C ASN A 109 7.37 11.92 -14.72
N ASN A 110 8.40 12.69 -15.12
CA ASN A 110 8.45 14.13 -14.92
C ASN A 110 7.33 14.90 -15.65
N ASN A 111 6.78 14.31 -16.71
CA ASN A 111 5.70 14.89 -17.50
C ASN A 111 4.30 14.44 -17.04
N ALA A 112 4.21 13.47 -16.13
CA ALA A 112 2.95 13.05 -15.54
C ALA A 112 2.56 13.95 -14.38
N GLY A 113 1.30 14.33 -14.31
CA GLY A 113 0.74 15.07 -13.19
C GLY A 113 0.38 14.16 -12.01
N PHE A 114 0.11 14.75 -10.88
CA PHE A 114 -0.35 13.99 -9.71
C PHE A 114 -1.61 13.17 -9.98
N GLN A 115 -2.50 13.68 -10.82
CA GLN A 115 -3.70 12.98 -11.20
C GLN A 115 -3.39 11.64 -11.88
N ASP A 116 -2.36 11.60 -12.73
CA ASP A 116 -1.96 10.38 -13.44
C ASP A 116 -1.18 9.41 -12.54
N ILE A 117 -0.52 9.92 -11.53
CA ILE A 117 0.32 9.13 -10.60
C ILE A 117 -0.46 8.66 -9.39
N VAL A 118 -1.11 9.59 -8.69
CA VAL A 118 -1.72 9.35 -7.38
C VAL A 118 -3.13 8.77 -7.48
N PHE A 119 -3.95 9.28 -8.39
CA PHE A 119 -5.35 8.86 -8.48
C PHE A 119 -5.53 7.36 -8.68
N PRO A 120 -4.84 6.69 -9.62
CA PRO A 120 -4.99 5.25 -9.78
C PRO A 120 -4.50 4.45 -8.57
N VAL A 121 -3.49 4.93 -7.87
CA VAL A 121 -3.03 4.31 -6.60
C VAL A 121 -4.08 4.46 -5.52
N MET A 122 -4.65 5.65 -5.37
CA MET A 122 -5.73 5.90 -4.42
C MET A 122 -6.92 4.96 -4.65
N VAL A 123 -7.35 4.83 -5.89
CA VAL A 123 -8.44 3.92 -6.25
C VAL A 123 -8.10 2.48 -5.85
N ALA A 124 -6.91 2.00 -6.17
CA ALA A 124 -6.47 0.65 -5.83
C ALA A 124 -6.44 0.40 -4.32
N VAL A 125 -5.94 1.36 -3.54
CA VAL A 125 -5.89 1.28 -2.07
C VAL A 125 -7.30 1.25 -1.48
N VAL A 126 -8.19 2.12 -1.95
CA VAL A 126 -9.59 2.18 -1.48
C VAL A 126 -10.33 0.88 -1.83
N GLU A 127 -10.19 0.39 -3.05
CA GLU A 127 -10.82 -0.87 -3.47
C GLU A 127 -10.32 -2.06 -2.65
N ALA A 128 -9.03 -2.15 -2.37
CA ALA A 128 -8.47 -3.22 -1.54
C ALA A 128 -9.06 -3.18 -0.12
N LYS A 129 -9.18 -2.00 0.49
CA LYS A 129 -9.80 -1.82 1.82
C LYS A 129 -11.28 -2.16 1.81
N ASN A 130 -12.01 -1.74 0.81
CA ASN A 130 -13.44 -2.03 0.67
C ASN A 130 -13.69 -3.53 0.52
N GLN A 131 -12.87 -4.23 -0.26
CA GLN A 131 -12.97 -5.68 -0.42
C GLN A 131 -12.77 -6.41 0.90
N ILE A 132 -11.78 -6.02 1.70
CA ILE A 132 -11.55 -6.60 3.03
C ILE A 132 -12.77 -6.38 3.95
N HIS A 133 -13.35 -5.19 3.95
CA HIS A 133 -14.54 -4.88 4.74
C HIS A 133 -15.78 -5.67 4.28
N MET A 134 -15.98 -5.83 2.99
CA MET A 134 -17.08 -6.62 2.43
C MET A 134 -16.93 -8.10 2.79
N ASP A 135 -15.74 -8.66 2.69
CA ASP A 135 -15.46 -10.05 3.05
C ASP A 135 -15.71 -10.29 4.54
N ALA A 136 -15.30 -9.35 5.40
CA ALA A 136 -15.56 -9.42 6.84
C ALA A 136 -17.06 -9.38 7.17
N ARG A 137 -17.81 -8.48 6.53
CA ARG A 137 -19.27 -8.39 6.67
C ARG A 137 -19.97 -9.66 6.21
N TYR A 138 -19.55 -10.22 5.09
CA TYR A 138 -20.11 -11.46 4.57
C TYR A 138 -19.89 -12.63 5.54
N ARG A 139 -18.68 -12.79 6.08
CA ARG A 139 -18.34 -13.81 7.06
C ARG A 139 -19.17 -13.65 8.33
N MET A 140 -19.30 -12.43 8.86
CA MET A 140 -20.13 -12.14 10.02
C MET A 140 -21.60 -12.48 9.77
N GLY A 141 -22.13 -12.13 8.61
CA GLY A 141 -23.50 -12.47 8.21
C GLY A 141 -23.74 -13.97 8.15
N GLN A 142 -22.80 -14.75 7.62
CA GLN A 142 -22.87 -16.21 7.59
C GLN A 142 -22.82 -16.82 8.97
N GLN A 143 -21.94 -16.33 9.85
CA GLN A 143 -21.83 -16.82 11.21
C GLN A 143 -23.11 -16.57 12.00
N ASN A 144 -23.66 -15.38 11.92
CA ASN A 144 -24.93 -15.05 12.58
C ASN A 144 -26.09 -15.95 12.11
N LYS A 145 -26.15 -16.25 10.82
CA LYS A 145 -27.16 -17.16 10.26
C LYS A 145 -26.99 -18.56 10.83
N LEU A 146 -25.76 -19.07 10.90
CA LEU A 146 -25.46 -20.38 11.43
C LEU A 146 -25.84 -20.49 12.90
N GLU A 147 -25.56 -19.47 13.70
CA GLU A 147 -25.94 -19.41 15.12
C GLU A 147 -27.45 -19.41 15.30
N GLN A 148 -28.18 -18.66 14.45
CA GLN A 148 -29.64 -18.66 14.45
C GLN A 148 -30.22 -20.02 14.09
N ASP A 149 -29.69 -20.67 13.08
CA ASP A 149 -30.13 -22.00 12.64
C ASP A 149 -29.87 -23.05 13.73
N GLN A 150 -28.71 -22.98 14.43
CA GLN A 150 -28.38 -23.84 15.55
C GLN A 150 -29.32 -23.63 16.73
N LYS A 151 -29.64 -22.37 17.05
CA LYS A 151 -30.58 -22.01 18.12
C LYS A 151 -31.98 -22.57 17.83
N LEU A 152 -32.45 -22.35 16.59
CA LEU A 152 -33.74 -22.87 16.15
C LEU A 152 -33.81 -24.41 16.26
N PHE A 153 -32.75 -25.09 15.84
CA PHE A 153 -32.67 -26.56 15.92
C PHE A 153 -32.74 -27.05 17.38
N LEU A 154 -32.03 -26.40 18.29
CA LEU A 154 -32.06 -26.72 19.72
C LEU A 154 -33.46 -26.46 20.34
N GLU A 155 -34.13 -25.39 19.94
CA GLU A 155 -35.47 -25.07 20.39
C GLU A 155 -36.50 -26.11 19.93
N LEU A 156 -36.36 -26.60 18.69
CA LEU A 156 -37.17 -27.70 18.15
C LEU A 156 -36.94 -29.02 18.92
N LEU A 157 -35.69 -29.38 19.20
CA LEU A 157 -35.33 -30.60 19.91
C LEU A 157 -35.81 -30.57 21.37
N THR A 158 -35.85 -29.41 22.01
CA THR A 158 -36.26 -29.27 23.43
C THR A 158 -37.74 -29.02 23.59
N GLY A 159 -38.51 -28.97 22.50
CA GLY A 159 -39.97 -28.74 22.53
C GLY A 159 -40.40 -27.37 23.02
N LYS A 160 -39.50 -26.37 22.97
CA LYS A 160 -39.79 -24.99 23.38
C LYS A 160 -40.61 -24.21 22.40
N ILE A 161 -40.70 -24.68 21.14
CA ILE A 161 -41.62 -24.14 20.15
C ILE A 161 -42.93 -24.88 20.36
N THR A 162 -43.81 -24.32 21.16
CA THR A 162 -45.22 -24.68 21.14
C THR A 162 -45.76 -24.22 19.78
N GLN A 163 -46.40 -25.18 19.08
CA GLN A 163 -47.17 -24.85 17.90
C GLN A 163 -48.26 -23.86 18.30
N GLU A 164 -48.09 -22.60 17.90
CA GLU A 164 -49.22 -21.71 17.74
C GLU A 164 -49.79 -21.99 16.36
N GLU A 165 -50.55 -23.06 16.23
CA GLU A 165 -51.53 -23.25 15.21
C GLU A 165 -52.87 -23.39 15.93
N GLU A 166 -53.63 -22.30 15.93
CA GLU A 166 -55.07 -22.25 15.78
C GLU A 166 -55.47 -20.89 15.23
#